data_b6376e898be841bd4cbe20c9eebbd4f8
#
_entry.id   b6376e898be841bd4cbe20c9eebbd4f8
#
_cell.length_a   1.000
_cell.length_b   1.000
_cell.length_c   1.000
_cell.angle_alpha   90.00
_cell.angle_beta   90.00
_cell.angle_gamma   90.00
#
_symmetry.space_group_name_H-M   'P 1'
#
loop_
_entity.id
_entity.type
_entity.pdbx_description
1 polymer ?
#
loop_
_entity_poly.entity_id
_entity_poly.type
_entity_poly.pdbx_seq_one_letter_code
_entity_poly.pdbx_strand_id
1 'polypeptide(L)'
;SDVYKRQVYAQGRKYPRMEDYANGTGSCQKMPLVVLTNESSASASEIFAGAIQDNDRGTIVGRRSFGKGLVQQPIDFSDGSAIRLTIARYYTPSGRCIQRPYKNGKDAKYEMDWLTRYEHGEFFSKDSIKLDENLRYSTRLGRPVYGGGGIMPDVFVPQDTTGTSSYLIEVLNKGLTLQFSFQYSDRNRAKLNEFENEEDMLKYLRQQGIVEQFIRFADSKGVKRRNI
;
A
#
# COMPACT_ATOMS: atom_id res chain seq x y z
N SER A 1 18.41 22.43 6.60
CA SER A 1 17.45 23.22 5.79
C SER A 1 17.11 22.42 4.53
N ASP A 2 15.83 22.14 4.32
CA ASP A 2 15.36 21.40 3.14
C ASP A 2 14.97 22.35 2.00
N VAL A 3 15.28 23.64 2.13
CA VAL A 3 14.99 24.66 1.12
C VAL A 3 15.73 24.32 -0.18
N TYR A 4 15.00 24.37 -1.30
CA TYR A 4 15.49 24.09 -2.65
C TYR A 4 15.98 22.64 -2.87
N LYS A 5 15.70 21.70 -1.98
CA LYS A 5 15.92 20.29 -2.26
C LYS A 5 14.81 19.76 -3.16
N ARG A 6 15.20 19.09 -4.25
CA ARG A 6 14.24 18.40 -5.10
C ARG A 6 13.55 17.29 -4.30
N GLN A 7 12.22 17.25 -4.39
CA GLN A 7 11.40 16.24 -3.72
C GLN A 7 10.97 15.12 -4.69
N VAL A 8 10.65 15.50 -5.92
CA VAL A 8 10.19 14.59 -6.95
C VAL A 8 10.39 15.24 -8.31
N TYR A 9 10.47 14.44 -9.36
CA TYR A 9 10.22 14.92 -10.71
C TYR A 9 9.37 13.91 -11.49
N ALA A 10 8.62 14.43 -12.45
CA ALA A 10 7.85 13.64 -13.40
C ALA A 10 8.42 13.81 -14.81
N GLN A 11 8.50 12.74 -15.58
CA GLN A 11 8.96 12.79 -16.95
C GLN A 11 8.31 11.68 -17.79
N GLY A 12 7.88 12.01 -19.01
CA GLY A 12 7.32 11.08 -19.97
C GLY A 12 7.90 11.28 -21.36
N ARG A 13 7.50 10.42 -22.31
CA ARG A 13 7.97 10.52 -23.69
C ARG A 13 7.62 11.84 -24.37
N LYS A 14 6.38 12.32 -24.13
CA LYS A 14 5.86 13.61 -24.63
C LYS A 14 5.53 14.59 -23.50
N TYR A 15 5.79 14.19 -22.25
CA TYR A 15 5.58 15.00 -21.07
C TYR A 15 6.94 15.56 -20.63
N PRO A 16 7.13 16.89 -20.66
CA PRO A 16 8.41 17.50 -20.29
C PRO A 16 8.73 17.17 -18.83
N ARG A 17 10.01 17.19 -18.50
CA ARG A 17 10.45 17.01 -17.12
C ARG A 17 9.96 18.19 -16.28
N MET A 18 9.19 17.89 -15.24
CA MET A 18 8.70 18.83 -14.25
C MET A 18 9.24 18.42 -12.88
N GLU A 19 9.81 19.37 -12.16
CA GLU A 19 10.47 19.14 -10.88
C GLU A 19 9.80 19.95 -9.78
N ASP A 20 9.59 19.32 -8.62
CA ASP A 20 9.07 19.94 -7.42
C ASP A 20 10.15 20.01 -6.34
N TYR A 21 10.28 21.18 -5.74
CA TYR A 21 11.28 21.50 -4.72
C TYR A 21 10.63 21.90 -3.42
N ALA A 22 11.30 21.60 -2.31
CA ALA A 22 10.90 22.12 -1.01
C ALA A 22 11.07 23.65 -0.97
N ASN A 23 10.05 24.34 -0.52
CA ASN A 23 10.04 25.81 -0.44
C ASN A 23 10.52 26.37 0.90
N GLY A 24 10.85 25.51 1.86
CA GLY A 24 11.32 25.91 3.18
C GLY A 24 10.24 26.46 4.11
N THR A 25 8.97 26.37 3.74
CA THR A 25 7.85 26.74 4.62
C THR A 25 7.46 25.57 5.52
N GLY A 26 6.92 25.85 6.70
CA GLY A 26 6.45 24.85 7.66
C GLY A 26 7.28 24.80 8.94
N SER A 27 6.62 24.40 10.02
CA SER A 27 7.17 24.39 11.38
C SER A 27 7.97 23.11 11.72
N CYS A 28 7.83 22.02 10.94
CA CYS A 28 8.38 20.70 11.26
C CYS A 28 9.76 20.41 10.62
N GLN A 29 10.46 21.42 10.12
CA GLN A 29 11.70 21.25 9.34
C GLN A 29 12.82 20.52 10.09
N LYS A 30 12.90 20.70 11.41
CA LYS A 30 13.95 20.10 12.25
C LYS A 30 13.47 18.90 13.07
N MET A 31 12.19 18.57 12.99
CA MET A 31 11.63 17.46 13.76
C MET A 31 12.16 16.11 13.24
N PRO A 32 12.59 15.19 14.12
CA PRO A 32 12.89 13.84 13.73
C PRO A 32 11.70 13.20 13.02
N LEU A 33 11.95 12.49 11.91
CA LEU A 33 10.88 11.95 11.07
C LEU A 33 11.09 10.45 10.82
N VAL A 34 10.07 9.68 11.12
CA VAL A 34 9.95 8.27 10.77
C VAL A 34 8.71 8.08 9.91
N VAL A 35 8.85 7.40 8.80
CA VAL A 35 7.76 7.10 7.86
C VAL A 35 7.52 5.61 7.85
N LEU A 36 6.29 5.19 8.15
CA LEU A 36 5.91 3.79 8.14
C LEU A 36 5.37 3.42 6.75
N THR A 37 5.90 2.33 6.18
CA THR A 37 5.47 1.80 4.88
C THR A 37 5.21 0.30 4.95
N ASN A 38 4.31 -0.17 4.10
CA ASN A 38 4.09 -1.58 3.87
C ASN A 38 3.78 -1.83 2.38
N GLU A 39 3.51 -3.09 2.02
CA GLU A 39 3.20 -3.54 0.66
C GLU A 39 1.98 -2.86 0.02
N SER A 40 1.12 -2.25 0.82
CA SER A 40 -0.07 -1.49 0.36
C SER A 40 0.19 0.01 0.20
N SER A 41 1.32 0.51 0.71
CA SER A 41 1.70 1.91 0.54
C SER A 41 2.05 2.18 -0.92
N ALA A 42 1.30 3.06 -1.58
CA ALA A 42 1.39 3.25 -3.03
C ALA A 42 1.31 4.73 -3.46
N SER A 43 1.79 5.02 -4.68
CA SER A 43 1.59 6.31 -5.36
C SER A 43 2.14 7.49 -4.57
N ALA A 44 1.30 8.46 -4.16
CA ALA A 44 1.73 9.66 -3.42
C ALA A 44 2.50 9.32 -2.12
N SER A 45 2.11 8.24 -1.43
CA SER A 45 2.83 7.77 -0.24
C SER A 45 4.26 7.35 -0.58
N GLU A 46 4.47 6.75 -1.76
CA GLU A 46 5.79 6.35 -2.22
C GLU A 46 6.64 7.55 -2.67
N ILE A 47 6.01 8.56 -3.28
CA ILE A 47 6.67 9.83 -3.62
C ILE A 47 7.17 10.49 -2.35
N PHE A 48 6.33 10.58 -1.33
CA PHE A 48 6.69 11.15 -0.04
C PHE A 48 7.82 10.36 0.64
N ALA A 49 7.66 9.04 0.78
CA ALA A 49 8.67 8.19 1.39
C ALA A 49 10.01 8.25 0.64
N GLY A 50 9.97 8.23 -0.70
CA GLY A 50 11.16 8.37 -1.55
C GLY A 50 11.85 9.72 -1.42
N ALA A 51 11.09 10.81 -1.33
CA ALA A 51 11.65 12.14 -1.09
C ALA A 51 12.36 12.24 0.27
N ILE A 52 11.76 11.67 1.32
CA ILE A 52 12.35 11.64 2.66
C ILE A 52 13.61 10.77 2.68
N GLN A 53 13.57 9.59 2.09
CA GLN A 53 14.69 8.66 2.09
C GLN A 53 15.87 9.19 1.28
N ASP A 54 15.64 9.65 0.06
CA ASP A 54 16.70 10.07 -0.86
C ASP A 54 17.36 11.39 -0.45
N ASN A 55 16.63 12.26 0.26
CA ASN A 55 17.19 13.46 0.87
C ASN A 55 17.82 13.22 2.25
N ASP A 56 17.83 11.98 2.75
CA ASP A 56 18.29 11.63 4.11
C ASP A 56 17.62 12.46 5.20
N ARG A 57 16.32 12.75 5.01
CA ARG A 57 15.55 13.61 5.91
C ARG A 57 14.92 12.84 7.06
N GLY A 58 14.72 11.55 6.92
CA GLY A 58 14.10 10.68 7.90
C GLY A 58 14.37 9.22 7.61
N THR A 59 13.82 8.35 8.44
CA THR A 59 13.98 6.90 8.36
C THR A 59 12.68 6.25 7.88
N ILE A 60 12.79 5.37 6.90
CA ILE A 60 11.66 4.57 6.41
C ILE A 60 11.66 3.23 7.15
N VAL A 61 10.56 2.90 7.79
CA VAL A 61 10.42 1.69 8.62
C VAL A 61 9.24 0.85 8.13
N GLY A 62 9.41 -0.45 8.08
CA GLY A 62 8.37 -1.40 7.71
C GLY A 62 8.75 -2.35 6.59
N ARG A 63 7.93 -2.44 5.53
CA ARG A 63 8.14 -3.33 4.38
C ARG A 63 8.19 -2.54 3.09
N ARG A 64 8.71 -3.19 2.03
CA ARG A 64 8.78 -2.61 0.69
C ARG A 64 7.38 -2.21 0.21
N SER A 65 7.27 -1.00 -0.32
CA SER A 65 6.01 -0.44 -0.80
C SER A 65 5.53 -1.10 -2.11
N PHE A 66 4.41 -0.65 -2.62
CA PHE A 66 3.71 -1.26 -3.75
C PHE A 66 4.46 -1.15 -5.08
N GLY A 67 5.06 0.00 -5.38
CA GLY A 67 5.74 0.25 -6.66
C GLY A 67 4.83 0.85 -7.74
N LYS A 68 4.02 1.87 -7.41
CA LYS A 68 3.20 2.62 -8.37
C LYS A 68 3.74 4.04 -8.58
N GLY A 69 4.59 4.20 -9.60
CA GLY A 69 5.24 5.47 -9.94
C GLY A 69 4.74 6.08 -11.26
N LEU A 70 3.44 5.98 -11.56
CA LEU A 70 2.84 6.48 -12.80
C LEU A 70 2.11 7.79 -12.57
N VAL A 71 2.29 8.74 -13.50
CA VAL A 71 1.46 9.95 -13.63
C VAL A 71 0.33 9.63 -14.59
N GLN A 72 -0.89 9.73 -14.11
CA GLN A 72 -2.09 9.47 -14.89
C GLN A 72 -2.95 10.75 -14.99
N GLN A 73 -3.46 11.02 -16.18
CA GLN A 73 -4.34 12.15 -16.44
C GLN A 73 -5.69 11.66 -16.96
N PRO A 74 -6.81 12.11 -16.39
CA PRO A 74 -8.10 11.90 -16.99
C PRO A 74 -8.26 12.77 -18.26
N ILE A 75 -8.90 12.23 -19.27
CA ILE A 75 -9.29 12.93 -20.49
C ILE A 75 -10.78 12.70 -20.64
N ASP A 76 -11.54 13.77 -20.50
CA ASP A 76 -12.99 13.74 -20.58
C ASP A 76 -13.45 13.80 -22.05
N PHE A 77 -14.51 13.09 -22.38
CA PHE A 77 -15.18 13.11 -23.68
C PHE A 77 -16.49 13.91 -23.61
N SER A 78 -16.97 14.34 -24.76
CA SER A 78 -18.19 15.17 -24.89
C SER A 78 -19.45 14.46 -24.43
N ASP A 79 -19.47 13.14 -24.37
CA ASP A 79 -20.59 12.32 -23.91
C ASP A 79 -20.61 12.10 -22.39
N GLY A 80 -19.68 12.72 -21.66
CA GLY A 80 -19.52 12.56 -20.20
C GLY A 80 -18.70 11.34 -19.77
N SER A 81 -18.25 10.52 -20.71
CA SER A 81 -17.29 9.46 -20.41
C SER A 81 -15.85 10.00 -20.30
N ALA A 82 -14.94 9.25 -19.71
CA ALA A 82 -13.54 9.64 -19.59
C ALA A 82 -12.61 8.45 -19.70
N ILE A 83 -11.39 8.69 -20.18
CA ILE A 83 -10.30 7.74 -20.08
C ILE A 83 -9.22 8.26 -19.12
N ARG A 84 -8.54 7.35 -18.44
CA ARG A 84 -7.36 7.68 -17.63
C ARG A 84 -6.10 7.17 -18.32
N LEU A 85 -5.28 8.09 -18.79
CA LEU A 85 -4.08 7.79 -19.57
C LEU A 85 -2.83 8.01 -18.74
N THR A 86 -1.90 7.05 -18.78
CA THR A 86 -0.54 7.23 -18.24
C THR A 86 0.27 8.10 -19.19
N ILE A 87 0.75 9.25 -18.71
CA ILE A 87 1.48 10.25 -19.48
C ILE A 87 2.95 10.37 -19.09
N ALA A 88 3.32 10.01 -17.87
CA ALA A 88 4.67 10.12 -17.34
C ALA A 88 4.94 9.12 -16.21
N ARG A 89 6.18 9.08 -15.75
CA ARG A 89 6.61 8.38 -14.53
C ARG A 89 7.12 9.37 -13.51
N TYR A 90 6.96 9.04 -12.24
CA TYR A 90 7.59 9.72 -11.13
C TYR A 90 8.97 9.18 -10.85
N TYR A 91 9.85 10.08 -10.48
CA TYR A 91 11.24 9.79 -10.08
C TYR A 91 11.53 10.51 -8.75
N THR A 92 12.23 9.83 -7.88
CA THR A 92 12.64 10.38 -6.58
C THR A 92 13.85 11.31 -6.73
N PRO A 93 14.30 12.00 -5.66
CA PRO A 93 15.47 12.87 -5.72
C PRO A 93 16.75 12.21 -6.23
N SER A 94 16.98 10.93 -5.95
CA SER A 94 18.13 10.18 -6.46
C SER A 94 18.07 9.87 -7.96
N GLY A 95 16.91 10.07 -8.58
CA GLY A 95 16.67 9.74 -9.99
C GLY A 95 16.11 8.35 -10.24
N ARG A 96 15.87 7.55 -9.20
CA ARG A 96 15.27 6.23 -9.35
C ARG A 96 13.78 6.32 -9.66
N CYS A 97 13.32 5.48 -10.60
CA CYS A 97 11.91 5.23 -10.83
C CYS A 97 11.42 4.13 -9.90
N ILE A 98 10.39 4.42 -9.13
CA ILE A 98 9.81 3.44 -8.18
C ILE A 98 8.83 2.48 -8.84
N GLN A 99 8.44 2.73 -10.10
CA GLN A 99 7.48 1.91 -10.81
C GLN A 99 8.01 0.49 -11.00
N ARG A 100 7.27 -0.49 -10.51
CA ARG A 100 7.55 -1.90 -10.77
C ARG A 100 7.33 -2.25 -12.24
N PRO A 101 8.00 -3.29 -12.79
CA PRO A 101 7.92 -3.65 -14.19
C PRO A 101 6.47 -3.90 -14.63
N TYR A 102 6.08 -3.26 -15.73
CA TYR A 102 4.80 -3.44 -16.40
C TYR A 102 5.05 -3.78 -17.87
N LYS A 103 4.40 -4.82 -18.36
CA LYS A 103 4.41 -5.21 -19.77
C LYS A 103 2.98 -5.30 -20.28
N ASN A 104 2.68 -4.61 -21.38
CA ASN A 104 1.38 -4.66 -22.03
C ASN A 104 0.93 -6.11 -22.28
N GLY A 105 -0.33 -6.41 -21.99
CA GLY A 105 -0.91 -7.75 -22.12
C GLY A 105 -0.51 -8.75 -21.03
N LYS A 106 0.13 -8.31 -19.94
CA LYS A 106 0.48 -9.12 -18.76
C LYS A 106 -0.04 -8.54 -17.46
N ASP A 107 -1.24 -8.00 -17.49
CA ASP A 107 -1.87 -7.32 -16.34
C ASP A 107 -2.01 -8.26 -15.14
N ALA A 108 -2.35 -9.54 -15.37
CA ALA A 108 -2.44 -10.54 -14.31
C ALA A 108 -1.14 -10.69 -13.51
N LYS A 109 0.05 -10.63 -14.15
CA LYS A 109 1.33 -10.68 -13.45
C LYS A 109 1.60 -9.43 -12.61
N TYR A 110 1.12 -8.29 -13.07
CA TYR A 110 1.24 -7.04 -12.34
C TYR A 110 0.33 -7.05 -11.09
N GLU A 111 -0.88 -7.53 -11.24
CA GLU A 111 -1.83 -7.63 -10.12
C GLU A 111 -1.41 -8.69 -9.10
N MET A 112 -0.83 -9.80 -9.56
CA MET A 112 -0.36 -10.92 -8.71
C MET A 112 1.03 -10.71 -8.10
N ASP A 113 1.70 -9.57 -8.33
CA ASP A 113 3.04 -9.30 -7.80
C ASP A 113 3.11 -9.45 -6.27
N TRP A 114 2.10 -8.96 -5.56
CA TRP A 114 2.02 -9.07 -4.10
C TRP A 114 2.01 -10.53 -3.64
N LEU A 115 1.31 -11.43 -4.37
CA LEU A 115 1.27 -12.85 -4.07
C LEU A 115 2.65 -13.48 -4.31
N THR A 116 3.29 -13.16 -5.42
CA THR A 116 4.66 -13.63 -5.71
C THR A 116 5.64 -13.19 -4.62
N ARG A 117 5.54 -11.96 -4.14
CA ARG A 117 6.35 -11.43 -3.03
C ARG A 117 6.07 -12.17 -1.72
N TYR A 118 4.80 -12.45 -1.44
CA TYR A 118 4.37 -13.22 -0.28
C TYR A 118 4.92 -14.66 -0.32
N GLU A 119 4.74 -15.37 -1.45
CA GLU A 119 5.22 -16.74 -1.65
C GLU A 119 6.74 -16.86 -1.54
N HIS A 120 7.48 -15.84 -1.96
CA HIS A 120 8.94 -15.77 -1.82
C HIS A 120 9.40 -15.39 -0.41
N GLY A 121 8.48 -15.15 0.53
CA GLY A 121 8.81 -14.81 1.91
C GLY A 121 9.24 -13.37 2.15
N GLU A 122 9.05 -12.47 1.16
CA GLU A 122 9.50 -11.07 1.25
C GLU A 122 8.84 -10.31 2.40
N PHE A 123 7.64 -10.69 2.81
CA PHE A 123 6.94 -10.03 3.93
C PHE A 123 7.46 -10.46 5.30
N PHE A 124 8.22 -11.52 5.36
CA PHE A 124 8.68 -12.14 6.60
C PHE A 124 10.18 -12.03 6.82
N SER A 125 10.97 -11.89 5.75
CA SER A 125 12.42 -11.82 5.81
C SER A 125 12.98 -10.79 4.84
N LYS A 126 13.89 -9.96 5.35
CA LYS A 126 14.65 -9.02 4.53
C LYS A 126 15.50 -9.73 3.47
N ASP A 127 16.04 -10.90 3.78
CA ASP A 127 16.93 -11.64 2.88
C ASP A 127 16.22 -12.26 1.68
N SER A 128 14.88 -12.35 1.75
CA SER A 128 14.04 -12.81 0.64
C SER A 128 13.81 -11.73 -0.42
N ILE A 129 14.22 -10.49 -0.18
CA ILE A 129 14.00 -9.37 -1.08
C ILE A 129 15.06 -9.39 -2.18
N LYS A 130 14.62 -9.55 -3.42
CA LYS A 130 15.50 -9.50 -4.59
C LYS A 130 15.67 -8.06 -5.04
N LEU A 131 16.90 -7.56 -5.01
CA LEU A 131 17.28 -6.24 -5.49
C LEU A 131 17.96 -6.37 -6.86
N ASP A 132 17.68 -5.44 -7.77
CA ASP A 132 18.37 -5.35 -9.06
C ASP A 132 19.52 -4.34 -8.93
N GLU A 133 20.76 -4.84 -8.93
CA GLU A 133 21.96 -4.00 -8.82
C GLU A 133 22.12 -3.02 -10.00
N ASN A 134 21.49 -3.30 -11.15
CA ASN A 134 21.47 -2.35 -12.28
C ASN A 134 20.58 -1.13 -11.98
N LEU A 135 19.70 -1.23 -11.00
CA LEU A 135 18.81 -0.15 -10.57
C LEU A 135 19.22 0.42 -9.20
N ARG A 136 20.52 0.33 -8.89
CA ARG A 136 21.09 0.92 -7.69
C ARG A 136 21.34 2.41 -7.88
N TYR A 137 20.93 3.18 -6.91
CA TYR A 137 21.12 4.63 -6.81
C TYR A 137 21.68 4.96 -5.43
N SER A 138 21.98 6.24 -5.20
CA SER A 138 22.50 6.70 -3.91
C SER A 138 21.65 7.85 -3.39
N THR A 139 21.39 7.85 -2.08
CA THR A 139 20.83 9.02 -1.39
C THR A 139 21.84 10.15 -1.40
N ARG A 140 21.43 11.30 -0.89
CA ARG A 140 22.31 12.47 -0.79
C ARG A 140 23.58 12.22 0.03
N LEU A 141 23.50 11.41 1.09
CA LEU A 141 24.64 11.02 1.93
C LEU A 141 25.33 9.74 1.44
N GLY A 142 24.97 9.22 0.26
CA GLY A 142 25.64 8.05 -0.34
C GLY A 142 25.09 6.70 0.10
N ARG A 143 23.98 6.63 0.83
CA ARG A 143 23.35 5.34 1.17
C ARG A 143 22.77 4.69 -0.09
N PRO A 144 22.92 3.36 -0.27
CA PRO A 144 22.35 2.67 -1.43
C PRO A 144 20.82 2.61 -1.33
N VAL A 145 20.15 2.90 -2.45
CA VAL A 145 18.70 2.76 -2.63
C VAL A 145 18.43 2.17 -4.02
N TYR A 146 17.29 1.53 -4.20
CA TYR A 146 17.00 0.77 -5.42
C TYR A 146 15.71 1.27 -6.08
N GLY A 147 15.69 1.23 -7.40
CA GLY A 147 14.52 1.53 -8.23
C GLY A 147 13.79 0.27 -8.68
N GLY A 148 12.75 0.46 -9.51
CA GLY A 148 12.08 -0.63 -10.22
C GLY A 148 11.10 -1.48 -9.40
N GLY A 149 10.79 -1.11 -8.16
CA GLY A 149 9.91 -1.95 -7.35
C GLY A 149 9.45 -1.37 -6.02
N GLY A 150 9.13 -0.08 -5.99
CA GLY A 150 8.69 0.60 -4.76
C GLY A 150 9.85 1.15 -3.91
N ILE A 151 9.54 1.54 -2.71
CA ILE A 151 10.48 2.06 -1.73
C ILE A 151 10.86 0.95 -0.74
N MET A 152 12.15 0.64 -0.67
CA MET A 152 12.70 -0.28 0.32
C MET A 152 12.85 0.45 1.67
N PRO A 153 12.40 -0.14 2.78
CA PRO A 153 12.60 0.48 4.08
C PRO A 153 14.08 0.46 4.50
N ASP A 154 14.47 1.47 5.27
CA ASP A 154 15.78 1.51 5.93
C ASP A 154 15.84 0.49 7.08
N VAL A 155 14.72 0.35 7.79
CA VAL A 155 14.54 -0.64 8.86
C VAL A 155 13.39 -1.57 8.49
N PHE A 156 13.72 -2.81 8.22
CA PHE A 156 12.71 -3.83 7.90
C PHE A 156 11.99 -4.30 9.16
N VAL A 157 10.66 -4.35 9.08
CA VAL A 157 9.78 -4.93 10.10
C VAL A 157 8.94 -6.02 9.43
N PRO A 158 9.09 -7.29 9.82
CA PRO A 158 8.33 -8.38 9.22
C PRO A 158 6.84 -8.22 9.49
N GLN A 159 6.03 -8.86 8.64
CA GLN A 159 4.59 -8.94 8.86
C GLN A 159 4.33 -9.75 10.14
N ASP A 160 3.56 -9.16 11.05
CA ASP A 160 3.07 -9.89 12.22
C ASP A 160 2.01 -10.91 11.76
N THR A 161 2.30 -12.17 12.03
CA THR A 161 1.37 -13.29 11.78
C THR A 161 0.76 -13.84 13.06
N THR A 162 1.02 -13.21 14.21
CA THR A 162 0.46 -13.59 15.50
C THR A 162 -1.07 -13.52 15.43
N GLY A 163 -1.74 -14.59 15.77
CA GLY A 163 -3.19 -14.68 15.69
C GLY A 163 -3.78 -14.87 14.29
N THR A 164 -2.94 -14.93 13.25
CA THR A 164 -3.40 -15.19 11.89
C THR A 164 -3.52 -16.70 11.66
N SER A 165 -4.68 -17.16 11.25
CA SER A 165 -4.91 -18.56 10.89
C SER A 165 -5.20 -18.70 9.40
N SER A 166 -4.95 -19.89 8.83
CA SER A 166 -5.33 -20.19 7.43
C SER A 166 -6.82 -19.98 7.19
N TYR A 167 -7.65 -20.26 8.18
CA TYR A 167 -9.08 -19.97 8.14
C TYR A 167 -9.36 -18.47 7.98
N LEU A 168 -8.72 -17.60 8.77
CA LEU A 168 -8.90 -16.16 8.69
C LEU A 168 -8.45 -15.63 7.32
N ILE A 169 -7.30 -16.11 6.82
CA ILE A 169 -6.81 -15.72 5.48
C ILE A 169 -7.81 -16.10 4.39
N GLU A 170 -8.34 -17.33 4.42
CA GLU A 170 -9.31 -17.81 3.42
C GLU A 170 -10.62 -17.01 3.48
N VAL A 171 -11.12 -16.72 4.67
CA VAL A 171 -12.30 -15.90 4.92
C VAL A 171 -12.13 -14.48 4.34
N LEU A 172 -10.97 -13.86 4.58
CA LEU A 172 -10.67 -12.51 4.08
C LEU A 172 -10.52 -12.48 2.56
N ASN A 173 -9.79 -13.45 1.99
CA ASN A 173 -9.59 -13.55 0.54
C ASN A 173 -10.89 -13.76 -0.24
N LYS A 174 -11.85 -14.49 0.34
CA LYS A 174 -13.19 -14.67 -0.23
C LYS A 174 -14.16 -13.52 0.07
N GLY A 175 -13.73 -12.50 0.82
CA GLY A 175 -14.54 -11.35 1.19
C GLY A 175 -15.75 -11.71 2.06
N LEU A 176 -15.70 -12.82 2.80
CA LEU A 176 -16.85 -13.34 3.54
C LEU A 176 -17.23 -12.48 4.73
N THR A 177 -16.27 -11.80 5.35
CA THR A 177 -16.54 -10.84 6.42
C THR A 177 -17.45 -9.71 5.95
N LEU A 178 -17.13 -9.13 4.79
CA LEU A 178 -17.90 -8.04 4.20
C LEU A 178 -19.31 -8.53 3.80
N GLN A 179 -19.39 -9.68 3.12
CA GLN A 179 -20.68 -10.26 2.71
C GLN A 179 -21.59 -10.54 3.91
N PHE A 180 -21.04 -11.14 4.96
CA PHE A 180 -21.79 -11.40 6.19
C PHE A 180 -22.25 -10.12 6.87
N SER A 181 -21.36 -9.13 7.00
CA SER A 181 -21.68 -7.86 7.63
C SER A 181 -22.83 -7.14 6.93
N PHE A 182 -22.81 -7.10 5.61
CA PHE A 182 -23.92 -6.54 4.84
C PHE A 182 -25.23 -7.29 5.08
N GLN A 183 -25.23 -8.61 4.99
CA GLN A 183 -26.44 -9.41 5.19
C GLN A 183 -26.98 -9.29 6.62
N TYR A 184 -26.08 -9.27 7.60
CA TYR A 184 -26.47 -9.11 9.01
C TYR A 184 -27.07 -7.72 9.27
N SER A 185 -26.40 -6.69 8.79
CA SER A 185 -26.86 -5.31 8.95
C SER A 185 -28.20 -5.06 8.28
N ASP A 186 -28.43 -5.58 7.07
CA ASP A 186 -29.70 -5.43 6.39
C ASP A 186 -30.85 -6.11 7.13
N ARG A 187 -30.61 -7.30 7.68
CA ARG A 187 -31.64 -8.04 8.45
C ARG A 187 -31.95 -7.43 9.81
N ASN A 188 -30.97 -6.75 10.40
CA ASN A 188 -31.07 -6.21 11.75
C ASN A 188 -31.03 -4.67 11.80
N ARG A 189 -31.25 -4.02 10.66
CA ARG A 189 -31.07 -2.55 10.50
C ARG A 189 -31.83 -1.75 11.57
N ALA A 190 -33.09 -2.08 11.83
CA ALA A 190 -33.90 -1.37 12.81
C ALA A 190 -33.24 -1.42 14.20
N LYS A 191 -32.79 -2.60 14.64
CA LYS A 191 -32.15 -2.79 15.94
C LYS A 191 -30.76 -2.14 16.02
N LEU A 192 -29.97 -2.23 14.96
CA LEU A 192 -28.63 -1.64 14.94
C LEU A 192 -28.67 -0.11 14.97
N ASN A 193 -29.69 0.50 14.41
CA ASN A 193 -29.90 1.95 14.45
C ASN A 193 -30.33 2.50 15.81
N GLU A 194 -30.65 1.65 16.80
CA GLU A 194 -30.97 2.08 18.15
C GLU A 194 -29.71 2.41 18.98
N PHE A 195 -28.54 1.99 18.54
CA PHE A 195 -27.30 2.21 19.27
C PHE A 195 -26.69 3.57 18.94
N GLU A 196 -26.43 4.36 19.97
CA GLU A 196 -25.82 5.68 19.88
C GLU A 196 -24.28 5.63 19.88
N ASN A 197 -23.69 4.50 20.31
CA ASN A 197 -22.25 4.32 20.43
C ASN A 197 -21.80 2.89 20.08
N GLU A 198 -20.51 2.75 19.80
CA GLU A 198 -19.89 1.48 19.37
C GLU A 198 -19.82 0.45 20.50
N GLU A 199 -19.64 0.88 21.74
CA GLU A 199 -19.45 -0.02 22.89
C GLU A 199 -20.70 -0.85 23.15
N ASP A 200 -21.86 -0.21 23.17
CA ASP A 200 -23.14 -0.87 23.38
C ASP A 200 -23.51 -1.77 22.20
N MET A 201 -23.23 -1.33 20.99
CA MET A 201 -23.41 -2.15 19.80
C MET A 201 -22.53 -3.41 19.84
N LEU A 202 -21.24 -3.28 20.19
CA LEU A 202 -20.32 -4.42 20.33
C LEU A 202 -20.78 -5.39 21.41
N LYS A 203 -21.24 -4.89 22.54
CA LYS A 203 -21.78 -5.71 23.64
C LYS A 203 -23.00 -6.50 23.18
N TYR A 204 -23.92 -5.84 22.49
CA TYR A 204 -25.09 -6.50 21.91
C TYR A 204 -24.69 -7.58 20.90
N LEU A 205 -23.82 -7.27 19.94
CA LEU A 205 -23.38 -8.23 18.92
C LEU A 205 -22.70 -9.46 19.52
N ARG A 206 -21.89 -9.27 20.56
CA ARG A 206 -21.28 -10.39 21.32
C ARG A 206 -22.34 -11.26 22.00
N GLN A 207 -23.36 -10.66 22.62
CA GLN A 207 -24.48 -11.39 23.24
C GLN A 207 -25.30 -12.17 22.22
N GLN A 208 -25.39 -11.67 20.98
CA GLN A 208 -26.06 -12.39 19.88
C GLN A 208 -25.19 -13.52 19.29
N GLY A 209 -23.99 -13.75 19.78
CA GLY A 209 -23.10 -14.77 19.24
C GLY A 209 -22.73 -14.49 17.79
N ILE A 210 -22.38 -13.24 17.44
CA ILE A 210 -22.10 -12.82 16.06
C ILE A 210 -20.98 -13.64 15.42
N VAL A 211 -19.98 -14.05 16.20
CA VAL A 211 -18.83 -14.83 15.72
C VAL A 211 -19.28 -16.22 15.30
N GLU A 212 -20.11 -16.90 16.09
CA GLU A 212 -20.66 -18.22 15.78
C GLU A 212 -21.59 -18.19 14.57
N GLN A 213 -22.35 -17.11 14.42
CA GLN A 213 -23.19 -16.89 13.23
C GLN A 213 -22.31 -16.71 11.99
N PHE A 214 -21.24 -15.94 12.10
CA PHE A 214 -20.27 -15.77 11.02
C PHE A 214 -19.58 -17.08 10.64
N ILE A 215 -19.16 -17.89 11.62
CA ILE A 215 -18.54 -19.20 11.37
C ILE A 215 -19.50 -20.10 10.58
N ARG A 216 -20.78 -20.18 10.96
CA ARG A 216 -21.80 -20.93 10.22
C ARG A 216 -22.00 -20.40 8.80
N PHE A 217 -21.97 -19.08 8.64
CA PHE A 217 -22.05 -18.45 7.33
C PHE A 217 -20.85 -18.84 6.46
N ALA A 218 -19.63 -18.76 6.98
CA ALA A 218 -18.40 -19.11 6.27
C ALA A 218 -18.40 -20.61 5.89
N ASP A 219 -18.85 -21.47 6.78
CA ASP A 219 -19.00 -22.91 6.51
C ASP A 219 -19.98 -23.18 5.35
N SER A 220 -21.10 -22.46 5.31
CA SER A 220 -22.07 -22.54 4.19
C SER A 220 -21.48 -22.07 2.85
N LYS A 221 -20.38 -21.30 2.89
CA LYS A 221 -19.61 -20.86 1.72
C LYS A 221 -18.38 -21.74 1.43
N GLY A 222 -18.28 -22.88 2.09
CA GLY A 222 -17.22 -23.87 1.89
C GLY A 222 -15.91 -23.56 2.62
N VAL A 223 -15.89 -22.59 3.56
CA VAL A 223 -14.72 -22.29 4.38
C VAL A 223 -14.93 -22.84 5.79
N LYS A 224 -14.35 -24.00 6.06
CA LYS A 224 -14.50 -24.72 7.32
C LYS A 224 -13.40 -24.34 8.31
N ARG A 225 -13.81 -23.99 9.54
CA ARG A 225 -12.89 -23.85 10.65
C ARG A 225 -12.37 -25.25 11.04
N ARG A 226 -11.07 -25.48 10.83
CA ARG A 226 -10.43 -26.69 11.32
C ARG A 226 -10.04 -26.47 12.78
N ASN A 227 -10.53 -27.34 13.68
CA ASN A 227 -9.99 -27.39 15.03
C ASN A 227 -8.57 -28.00 14.92
N ILE A 228 -7.56 -27.18 15.27
CA ILE A 228 -6.19 -27.65 15.45
C ILE A 228 -6.02 -27.94 16.93
#